data_c81d85177ee0ae410572bb03cbc23e92
#
_entry.id   c81d85177ee0ae410572bb03cbc23e92
#
_cell.length_a   1.000
_cell.length_b   1.000
_cell.length_c   1.000
_cell.angle_alpha   90.00
_cell.angle_beta   90.00
_cell.angle_gamma   90.00
#
_symmetry.space_group_name_H-M   'P 1'
#
loop_
_entity.id
_entity.type
_entity.pdbx_description
1 polymer ?
#
loop_
_entity_poly.entity_id
_entity_poly.type
_entity_poly.pdbx_seq_one_letter_code
_entity_poly.pdbx_strand_id
1 'polypeptide(L)'
;MLEASAISDRSLNADDIAFRLAPRLNAAGRMDHAAQAVNLLIAEDSIAAAKTAQTLNLLNRRRQDLEKGILVDIQQFIDANPSLHRQRSLVLYNPGWHAGVLGIVASRLMRKYSRPVVLISVQDGTGKGSARSPEGINLYDALADCRTLLDSFGGHALAAGLQIREEKIVDFHKAFETQIRRTASPDSLIPALRIDGELDFAAISDELIDELELLMPFGTENPEPLFLAGNIKVITSKIVGKSHRRMILGQASGYTTKTFPAIQFNVPQEDAKKFHFDQMVFRLQWNRWNGKKTAQLVVEDVQ
;
A
#
# COMPACT_ATOMS: atom_id res chain seq x y z
N MET A 1 11.59 -19.60 -10.00
CA MET A 1 10.85 -18.42 -9.49
C MET A 1 11.69 -17.57 -8.54
N LEU A 2 12.41 -18.14 -7.57
CA LEU A 2 13.28 -17.38 -6.65
C LEU A 2 14.34 -16.57 -7.41
N GLU A 3 15.06 -17.17 -8.32
CA GLU A 3 16.03 -16.47 -9.19
C GLU A 3 15.38 -15.33 -9.98
N ALA A 4 14.22 -15.58 -10.62
CA ALA A 4 13.47 -14.55 -11.36
C ALA A 4 12.98 -13.40 -10.47
N SER A 5 12.93 -13.60 -9.15
CA SER A 5 12.55 -12.62 -8.15
C SER A 5 13.75 -11.95 -7.47
N ALA A 6 14.98 -12.26 -7.91
CA ALA A 6 16.22 -11.84 -7.28
C ALA A 6 16.28 -12.19 -5.78
N ILE A 7 15.82 -13.40 -5.46
CA ILE A 7 15.93 -13.99 -4.14
C ILE A 7 16.90 -15.16 -4.29
N SER A 8 18.10 -15.01 -3.76
CA SER A 8 19.13 -16.04 -3.77
C SER A 8 19.65 -16.28 -2.36
N ASP A 9 19.98 -17.54 -2.08
CA ASP A 9 20.82 -18.02 -0.97
C ASP A 9 20.45 -17.61 0.47
N ARG A 10 19.21 -17.23 0.74
CA ARG A 10 18.71 -16.98 2.08
C ARG A 10 17.35 -17.63 2.35
N SER A 11 17.02 -17.84 3.60
CA SER A 11 15.68 -18.28 3.99
C SER A 11 14.62 -17.27 3.56
N LEU A 12 13.50 -17.77 3.00
CA LEU A 12 12.35 -16.94 2.66
C LEU A 12 11.66 -16.45 3.92
N ASN A 13 11.24 -15.21 3.89
CA ASN A 13 10.33 -14.65 4.90
C ASN A 13 8.96 -14.32 4.28
N ALA A 14 8.01 -13.92 5.11
CA ALA A 14 6.66 -13.58 4.68
C ALA A 14 6.64 -12.43 3.64
N ASP A 15 7.51 -11.44 3.80
CA ASP A 15 7.63 -10.30 2.88
C ASP A 15 8.11 -10.72 1.49
N ASP A 16 9.06 -11.66 1.40
CA ASP A 16 9.49 -12.19 0.12
C ASP A 16 8.33 -12.85 -0.64
N ILE A 17 7.52 -13.60 0.08
CA ILE A 17 6.32 -14.22 -0.50
C ILE A 17 5.32 -13.15 -0.91
N ALA A 18 4.96 -12.23 0.00
CA ALA A 18 3.92 -11.24 -0.22
C ALA A 18 4.29 -10.19 -1.28
N PHE A 19 5.56 -9.71 -1.31
CA PHE A 19 5.96 -8.58 -2.14
C PHE A 19 6.83 -8.96 -3.35
N ARG A 20 7.41 -10.17 -3.37
CA ARG A 20 8.26 -10.61 -4.48
C ARG A 20 7.65 -11.78 -5.27
N LEU A 21 7.17 -12.84 -4.62
CA LEU A 21 6.65 -14.02 -5.32
C LEU A 21 5.19 -13.84 -5.73
N ALA A 22 4.29 -13.57 -4.79
CA ALA A 22 2.86 -13.46 -5.03
C ALA A 22 2.49 -12.41 -6.10
N PRO A 23 3.12 -11.22 -6.21
CA PRO A 23 2.82 -10.27 -7.27
C PRO A 23 3.09 -10.80 -8.68
N ARG A 24 4.08 -11.68 -8.86
CA ARG A 24 4.39 -12.31 -10.14
C ARG A 24 3.37 -13.38 -10.51
N LEU A 25 2.97 -14.21 -9.56
CA LEU A 25 1.89 -15.19 -9.74
C LEU A 25 0.57 -14.49 -10.06
N ASN A 26 0.23 -13.46 -9.29
CA ASN A 26 -1.00 -12.71 -9.48
C ASN A 26 -1.03 -11.92 -10.80
N ALA A 27 0.14 -11.56 -11.37
CA ALA A 27 0.20 -10.85 -12.64
C ALA A 27 -0.39 -11.66 -13.79
N ALA A 28 -0.31 -12.99 -13.78
CA ALA A 28 -0.93 -13.84 -14.77
C ALA A 28 -2.43 -13.55 -14.92
N GLY A 29 -3.20 -13.66 -13.84
CA GLY A 29 -4.66 -13.46 -13.89
C GLY A 29 -5.10 -12.00 -14.09
N ARG A 30 -4.17 -11.04 -13.98
CA ARG A 30 -4.45 -9.61 -14.24
C ARG A 30 -4.15 -9.20 -15.68
N MET A 31 -3.16 -9.81 -16.30
CA MET A 31 -2.61 -9.41 -17.60
C MET A 31 -2.91 -10.41 -18.70
N ASP A 32 -3.20 -11.67 -18.33
CA ASP A 32 -3.41 -12.80 -19.23
C ASP A 32 -4.22 -13.89 -18.52
N HIS A 33 -3.84 -15.14 -18.60
CA HIS A 33 -4.54 -16.27 -18.00
C HIS A 33 -3.88 -16.78 -16.71
N ALA A 34 -4.65 -16.86 -15.62
CA ALA A 34 -4.19 -17.36 -14.32
C ALA A 34 -3.62 -18.79 -14.37
N ALA A 35 -4.03 -19.60 -15.34
CA ALA A 35 -3.52 -20.96 -15.57
C ALA A 35 -1.98 -21.02 -15.67
N GLN A 36 -1.32 -19.96 -16.17
CA GLN A 36 0.15 -19.92 -16.23
C GLN A 36 0.80 -19.99 -14.84
N ALA A 37 0.18 -19.33 -13.85
CA ALA A 37 0.67 -19.38 -12.48
C ALA A 37 0.44 -20.76 -11.85
N VAL A 38 -0.72 -21.39 -12.11
CA VAL A 38 -1.01 -22.76 -11.66
C VAL A 38 -0.01 -23.73 -12.28
N ASN A 39 0.19 -23.67 -13.59
CA ASN A 39 1.14 -24.54 -14.30
C ASN A 39 2.57 -24.43 -13.77
N LEU A 40 2.98 -23.24 -13.34
CA LEU A 40 4.30 -23.08 -12.69
C LEU A 40 4.36 -23.83 -11.35
N LEU A 41 3.30 -23.75 -10.54
CA LEU A 41 3.27 -24.35 -9.20
C LEU A 41 3.23 -25.88 -9.22
N ILE A 42 2.66 -26.47 -10.28
CA ILE A 42 2.56 -27.93 -10.45
C ILE A 42 3.60 -28.49 -11.45
N ALA A 43 4.53 -27.66 -11.94
CA ALA A 43 5.52 -28.07 -12.92
C ALA A 43 6.53 -29.08 -12.32
N GLU A 44 6.67 -30.23 -12.96
CA GLU A 44 7.67 -31.25 -12.61
C GLU A 44 8.99 -31.03 -13.37
N ASP A 45 8.93 -30.47 -14.58
CA ASP A 45 10.12 -30.15 -15.38
C ASP A 45 10.69 -28.79 -15.03
N SER A 46 11.95 -28.77 -14.65
CA SER A 46 12.68 -27.56 -14.24
C SER A 46 12.87 -26.55 -15.38
N ILE A 47 13.01 -26.99 -16.62
CA ILE A 47 13.20 -26.13 -17.82
C ILE A 47 11.88 -25.43 -18.14
N ALA A 48 10.76 -26.16 -18.15
CA ALA A 48 9.45 -25.60 -18.35
C ALA A 48 9.09 -24.62 -17.23
N ALA A 49 9.38 -24.97 -15.97
CA ALA A 49 9.19 -24.11 -14.82
C ALA A 49 9.99 -22.80 -14.91
N ALA A 50 11.26 -22.86 -15.33
CA ALA A 50 12.10 -21.68 -15.51
C ALA A 50 11.56 -20.74 -16.59
N LYS A 51 11.11 -21.29 -17.75
CA LYS A 51 10.48 -20.52 -18.83
C LYS A 51 9.20 -19.83 -18.37
N THR A 52 8.35 -20.55 -17.67
CA THR A 52 7.08 -19.99 -17.13
C THR A 52 7.37 -18.90 -16.10
N ALA A 53 8.33 -19.11 -15.20
CA ALA A 53 8.75 -18.09 -14.22
C ALA A 53 9.24 -16.79 -14.88
N GLN A 54 9.99 -16.89 -15.98
CA GLN A 54 10.43 -15.72 -16.77
C GLN A 54 9.22 -14.99 -17.39
N THR A 55 8.26 -15.74 -17.97
CA THR A 55 7.01 -15.16 -18.51
C THR A 55 6.25 -14.40 -17.45
N LEU A 56 6.05 -14.99 -16.26
CA LEU A 56 5.37 -14.32 -15.15
C LEU A 56 6.11 -13.06 -14.67
N ASN A 57 7.44 -13.08 -14.70
CA ASN A 57 8.23 -11.90 -14.38
C ASN A 57 8.03 -10.76 -15.39
N LEU A 58 7.94 -11.07 -16.69
CA LEU A 58 7.62 -10.10 -17.75
C LEU A 58 6.19 -9.54 -17.58
N LEU A 59 5.21 -10.38 -17.33
CA LEU A 59 3.83 -9.95 -17.06
C LEU A 59 3.76 -9.03 -15.83
N ASN A 60 4.50 -9.35 -14.77
CA ASN A 60 4.56 -8.49 -13.60
C ASN A 60 5.20 -7.12 -13.88
N ARG A 61 6.26 -7.07 -14.68
CA ARG A 61 6.85 -5.78 -15.14
C ARG A 61 5.85 -4.97 -15.94
N ARG A 62 5.18 -5.58 -16.94
CA ARG A 62 4.15 -4.92 -17.73
C ARG A 62 3.01 -4.38 -16.86
N ARG A 63 2.56 -5.17 -15.88
CA ARG A 63 1.57 -4.73 -14.89
C ARG A 63 2.03 -3.49 -14.13
N GLN A 64 3.30 -3.48 -13.65
CA GLN A 64 3.88 -2.35 -12.92
C GLN A 64 3.98 -1.09 -13.79
N ASP A 65 4.31 -1.22 -15.06
CA ASP A 65 4.40 -0.09 -15.97
C ASP A 65 3.02 0.52 -16.26
N LEU A 66 2.00 -0.31 -16.50
CA LEU A 66 0.60 0.14 -16.63
C LEU A 66 0.12 0.84 -15.35
N GLU A 67 0.41 0.29 -14.19
CA GLU A 67 0.06 0.87 -12.90
C GLU A 67 0.69 2.25 -12.69
N LYS A 68 1.98 2.40 -13.05
CA LYS A 68 2.67 3.70 -12.99
C LYS A 68 2.06 4.71 -13.96
N GLY A 69 1.77 4.29 -15.20
CA GLY A 69 1.12 5.15 -16.19
C GLY A 69 -0.21 5.69 -15.68
N ILE A 70 -1.09 4.82 -15.21
CA ILE A 70 -2.41 5.22 -14.67
C ILE A 70 -2.26 6.17 -13.47
N LEU A 71 -1.30 5.93 -12.56
CA LEU A 71 -1.06 6.82 -11.43
C LEU A 71 -0.60 8.21 -11.86
N VAL A 72 0.24 8.31 -12.90
CA VAL A 72 0.68 9.60 -13.45
C VAL A 72 -0.50 10.33 -14.07
N ASP A 73 -1.31 9.66 -14.90
CA ASP A 73 -2.51 10.25 -15.51
C ASP A 73 -3.46 10.80 -14.46
N ILE A 74 -3.74 9.99 -13.41
CA ILE A 74 -4.63 10.39 -12.32
C ILE A 74 -4.06 11.58 -11.54
N GLN A 75 -2.76 11.59 -11.25
CA GLN A 75 -2.16 12.70 -10.53
C GLN A 75 -2.27 13.99 -11.32
N GLN A 76 -1.95 13.97 -12.62
CA GLN A 76 -2.10 15.12 -13.50
C GLN A 76 -3.56 15.62 -13.56
N PHE A 77 -4.52 14.68 -13.61
CA PHE A 77 -5.94 15.02 -13.61
C PHE A 77 -6.37 15.68 -12.29
N ILE A 78 -5.92 15.16 -11.14
CA ILE A 78 -6.24 15.74 -9.83
C ILE A 78 -5.61 17.13 -9.68
N ASP A 79 -4.35 17.30 -10.10
CA ASP A 79 -3.65 18.59 -10.04
C ASP A 79 -4.34 19.67 -10.93
N ALA A 80 -4.87 19.26 -12.07
CA ALA A 80 -5.67 20.13 -12.95
C ALA A 80 -7.08 20.42 -12.42
N ASN A 81 -7.58 19.64 -11.45
CA ASN A 81 -8.93 19.75 -10.90
C ASN A 81 -8.94 19.86 -9.36
N PRO A 82 -8.50 20.99 -8.77
CA PRO A 82 -8.36 21.14 -7.31
C PRO A 82 -9.67 20.94 -6.54
N SER A 83 -10.83 21.07 -7.16
CA SER A 83 -12.14 20.82 -6.57
C SER A 83 -12.31 19.35 -6.10
N LEU A 84 -11.58 18.41 -6.70
CA LEU A 84 -11.59 17.01 -6.30
C LEU A 84 -11.07 16.80 -4.86
N HIS A 85 -10.18 17.68 -4.38
CA HIS A 85 -9.72 17.61 -2.99
C HIS A 85 -10.83 17.86 -1.95
N ARG A 86 -11.94 18.51 -2.34
CA ARG A 86 -13.10 18.77 -1.47
C ARG A 86 -14.14 17.66 -1.49
N GLN A 87 -13.98 16.68 -2.39
CA GLN A 87 -14.88 15.51 -2.45
C GLN A 87 -14.52 14.50 -1.39
N ARG A 88 -15.53 13.79 -0.90
CA ARG A 88 -15.35 12.67 0.05
C ARG A 88 -15.13 11.33 -0.63
N SER A 89 -15.22 11.29 -1.95
CA SER A 89 -14.92 10.13 -2.79
C SER A 89 -14.16 10.55 -4.04
N LEU A 90 -13.48 9.61 -4.70
CA LEU A 90 -12.86 9.80 -6.01
C LEU A 90 -13.46 8.80 -6.99
N VAL A 91 -14.20 9.30 -7.98
CA VAL A 91 -14.70 8.48 -9.09
C VAL A 91 -14.03 9.00 -10.37
N LEU A 92 -13.16 8.19 -10.97
CA LEU A 92 -12.38 8.55 -12.14
C LEU A 92 -12.52 7.47 -13.21
N TYR A 93 -12.52 7.86 -14.47
CA TYR A 93 -12.63 6.94 -15.61
C TYR A 93 -11.76 7.36 -16.79
N ASN A 94 -11.34 6.36 -17.57
CA ASN A 94 -10.57 6.60 -18.79
C ASN A 94 -10.62 5.37 -19.70
N PRO A 95 -10.84 5.52 -21.02
CA PRO A 95 -10.85 4.40 -21.96
C PRO A 95 -9.48 3.74 -22.15
N GLY A 96 -8.37 4.45 -21.87
CA GLY A 96 -7.01 3.91 -22.00
C GLY A 96 -6.55 3.06 -20.82
N TRP A 97 -7.31 2.96 -19.74
CA TRP A 97 -6.87 2.22 -18.56
C TRP A 97 -7.13 0.71 -18.68
N HIS A 98 -6.19 -0.10 -18.24
CA HIS A 98 -6.31 -1.55 -18.24
C HIS A 98 -7.09 -2.04 -17.01
N ALA A 99 -8.26 -2.67 -17.20
CA ALA A 99 -9.16 -3.08 -16.12
C ALA A 99 -8.46 -3.99 -15.06
N GLY A 100 -7.54 -4.87 -15.48
CA GLY A 100 -6.85 -5.82 -14.58
C GLY A 100 -5.96 -5.16 -13.51
N VAL A 101 -5.60 -3.88 -13.64
CA VAL A 101 -4.75 -3.17 -12.67
C VAL A 101 -5.49 -2.12 -11.85
N LEU A 102 -6.74 -1.77 -12.20
CA LEU A 102 -7.50 -0.71 -11.54
C LEU A 102 -7.64 -0.94 -10.03
N GLY A 103 -7.86 -2.18 -9.59
CA GLY A 103 -7.99 -2.51 -8.17
C GLY A 103 -6.73 -2.21 -7.36
N ILE A 104 -5.54 -2.36 -7.96
CA ILE A 104 -4.26 -2.03 -7.31
C ILE A 104 -4.10 -0.51 -7.21
N VAL A 105 -4.38 0.20 -8.31
CA VAL A 105 -4.30 1.66 -8.37
C VAL A 105 -5.31 2.28 -7.40
N ALA A 106 -6.56 1.79 -7.38
CA ALA A 106 -7.59 2.24 -6.44
C ALA A 106 -7.16 2.06 -4.99
N SER A 107 -6.52 0.92 -4.63
CA SER A 107 -5.98 0.69 -3.27
C SER A 107 -4.88 1.68 -2.90
N ARG A 108 -4.01 2.08 -3.84
CA ARG A 108 -2.97 3.08 -3.58
C ARG A 108 -3.54 4.48 -3.40
N LEU A 109 -4.50 4.86 -4.24
CA LEU A 109 -5.15 6.16 -4.13
C LEU A 109 -6.00 6.25 -2.85
N MET A 110 -6.71 5.19 -2.50
CA MET A 110 -7.47 5.10 -1.26
C MET A 110 -6.57 5.35 -0.04
N ARG A 111 -5.40 4.70 0.03
CA ARG A 111 -4.43 4.96 1.11
C ARG A 111 -3.86 6.37 1.08
N LYS A 112 -3.58 6.93 -0.13
CA LYS A 112 -3.02 8.27 -0.28
C LYS A 112 -4.00 9.36 0.14
N TYR A 113 -5.29 9.20 -0.19
CA TYR A 113 -6.30 10.23 0.00
C TYR A 113 -7.29 9.91 1.12
N SER A 114 -7.18 8.75 1.77
CA SER A 114 -8.04 8.26 2.87
C SER A 114 -9.54 8.39 2.61
N ARG A 115 -9.95 8.05 1.36
CA ARG A 115 -11.35 8.12 0.93
C ARG A 115 -11.71 7.01 -0.04
N PRO A 116 -12.99 6.68 -0.23
CA PRO A 116 -13.43 5.74 -1.25
C PRO A 116 -12.97 6.16 -2.65
N VAL A 117 -12.44 5.21 -3.40
CA VAL A 117 -11.96 5.40 -4.77
C VAL A 117 -12.62 4.39 -5.68
N VAL A 118 -13.22 4.87 -6.76
CA VAL A 118 -13.75 4.08 -7.86
C VAL A 118 -13.01 4.44 -9.14
N LEU A 119 -12.33 3.48 -9.75
CA LEU A 119 -11.66 3.66 -11.04
C LEU A 119 -12.37 2.80 -12.08
N ILE A 120 -12.67 3.38 -13.23
CA ILE A 120 -13.46 2.76 -14.30
C ILE A 120 -12.65 2.79 -15.59
N SER A 121 -12.45 1.62 -16.20
CA SER A 121 -11.96 1.47 -17.56
C SER A 121 -13.16 1.39 -18.50
N VAL A 122 -13.20 2.23 -19.52
CA VAL A 122 -14.29 2.26 -20.50
C VAL A 122 -13.82 1.60 -21.79
N GLN A 123 -14.62 0.67 -22.30
CA GLN A 123 -14.40 0.02 -23.59
C GLN A 123 -15.76 -0.23 -24.26
N ASP A 124 -15.90 0.15 -25.51
CA ASP A 124 -17.11 -0.03 -26.32
C ASP A 124 -18.40 0.43 -25.62
N GLY A 125 -18.36 1.63 -25.00
CA GLY A 125 -19.50 2.22 -24.29
C GLY A 125 -19.83 1.58 -22.93
N THR A 126 -19.03 0.59 -22.49
CA THR A 126 -19.21 -0.10 -21.21
C THR A 126 -18.02 0.14 -20.30
N GLY A 127 -18.29 0.54 -19.06
CA GLY A 127 -17.29 0.75 -18.01
C GLY A 127 -17.16 -0.47 -17.11
N LYS A 128 -15.94 -0.94 -16.89
CA LYS A 128 -15.58 -1.92 -15.85
C LYS A 128 -14.86 -1.20 -14.73
N GLY A 129 -15.44 -1.19 -13.51
CA GLY A 129 -14.90 -0.47 -12.36
C GLY A 129 -14.36 -1.37 -11.26
N SER A 130 -13.36 -0.85 -10.56
CA SER A 130 -12.86 -1.38 -9.29
C SER A 130 -12.91 -0.29 -8.23
N ALA A 131 -13.50 -0.62 -7.09
CA ALA A 131 -13.67 0.28 -5.95
C ALA A 131 -12.89 -0.19 -4.72
N ARG A 132 -12.36 0.76 -3.95
CA ARG A 132 -11.69 0.53 -2.66
C ARG A 132 -12.11 1.59 -1.66
N SER A 133 -12.24 1.21 -0.39
CA SER A 133 -12.64 2.09 0.70
C SER A 133 -11.74 1.94 1.92
N PRO A 134 -11.49 3.01 2.68
CA PRO A 134 -10.95 2.89 4.02
C PRO A 134 -11.96 2.19 4.95
N GLU A 135 -11.49 1.76 6.10
CA GLU A 135 -12.34 1.24 7.17
C GLU A 135 -13.39 2.27 7.61
N GLY A 136 -14.51 1.79 8.08
CA GLY A 136 -15.63 2.64 8.50
C GLY A 136 -16.59 3.09 7.38
N ILE A 137 -16.30 2.78 6.10
CA ILE A 137 -17.19 3.09 4.96
C ILE A 137 -17.49 1.82 4.18
N ASN A 138 -18.77 1.41 4.17
CA ASN A 138 -19.21 0.22 3.45
C ASN A 138 -19.45 0.50 1.96
N LEU A 139 -18.56 0.05 1.09
CA LEU A 139 -18.70 0.19 -0.36
C LEU A 139 -19.90 -0.54 -0.93
N TYR A 140 -20.21 -1.72 -0.42
CA TYR A 140 -21.31 -2.50 -0.93
C TYR A 140 -22.65 -1.74 -0.77
N ASP A 141 -22.88 -1.18 0.41
CA ASP A 141 -24.10 -0.41 0.68
C ASP A 141 -24.13 0.87 -0.16
N ALA A 142 -23.00 1.57 -0.29
CA ALA A 142 -22.90 2.78 -1.12
C ALA A 142 -23.17 2.50 -2.61
N LEU A 143 -22.74 1.35 -3.13
CA LEU A 143 -23.04 0.93 -4.50
C LEU A 143 -24.49 0.45 -4.64
N ALA A 144 -25.05 -0.22 -3.63
CA ALA A 144 -26.44 -0.66 -3.62
C ALA A 144 -27.42 0.52 -3.72
N ASP A 145 -27.11 1.65 -3.06
CA ASP A 145 -27.90 2.87 -3.18
C ASP A 145 -27.79 3.52 -4.58
N CYS A 146 -26.74 3.20 -5.33
CA CYS A 146 -26.54 3.66 -6.72
C CYS A 146 -26.98 2.61 -7.77
N ARG A 147 -27.61 1.50 -7.40
CA ARG A 147 -27.89 0.33 -8.26
C ARG A 147 -28.61 0.65 -9.55
N THR A 148 -29.48 1.68 -9.61
CA THR A 148 -30.23 2.05 -10.81
C THR A 148 -29.36 2.62 -11.94
N LEU A 149 -28.14 3.02 -11.59
CA LEU A 149 -27.14 3.55 -12.52
C LEU A 149 -26.13 2.50 -12.97
N LEU A 150 -26.11 1.33 -12.30
CA LEU A 150 -25.17 0.25 -12.55
C LEU A 150 -25.84 -0.91 -13.30
N ASP A 151 -25.11 -1.52 -14.22
CA ASP A 151 -25.56 -2.77 -14.87
C ASP A 151 -25.36 -3.98 -13.95
N SER A 152 -24.25 -3.98 -13.20
CA SER A 152 -23.98 -4.95 -12.14
C SER A 152 -22.93 -4.42 -11.16
N PHE A 153 -22.96 -4.91 -9.93
CA PHE A 153 -21.92 -4.69 -8.94
C PHE A 153 -21.87 -5.86 -7.96
N GLY A 154 -20.72 -5.97 -7.25
CA GLY A 154 -20.53 -6.98 -6.22
C GLY A 154 -19.23 -6.76 -5.46
N GLY A 155 -19.14 -7.36 -4.27
CA GLY A 155 -17.97 -7.23 -3.42
C GLY A 155 -18.33 -7.20 -1.95
N HIS A 156 -17.46 -6.56 -1.17
CA HIS A 156 -17.54 -6.44 0.29
C HIS A 156 -17.37 -4.98 0.73
N ALA A 157 -17.41 -4.73 2.01
CA ALA A 157 -17.31 -3.38 2.57
C ALA A 157 -16.07 -2.59 2.09
N LEU A 158 -14.91 -3.23 1.93
CA LEU A 158 -13.65 -2.55 1.61
C LEU A 158 -13.25 -2.63 0.14
N ALA A 159 -13.84 -3.55 -0.63
CA ALA A 159 -13.48 -3.78 -2.03
C ALA A 159 -14.68 -4.27 -2.83
N ALA A 160 -14.93 -3.64 -3.98
CA ALA A 160 -16.02 -4.00 -4.87
C ALA A 160 -15.62 -3.83 -6.33
N GLY A 161 -16.37 -4.52 -7.20
CA GLY A 161 -16.35 -4.35 -8.64
C GLY A 161 -17.69 -3.88 -9.15
N LEU A 162 -17.73 -3.21 -10.31
CA LEU A 162 -18.97 -2.78 -10.94
C LEU A 162 -18.87 -2.80 -12.47
N GLN A 163 -20.04 -2.85 -13.11
CA GLN A 163 -20.20 -2.57 -14.54
C GLN A 163 -21.22 -1.45 -14.70
N ILE A 164 -20.97 -0.55 -15.65
CA ILE A 164 -21.75 0.65 -15.86
C ILE A 164 -21.69 1.06 -17.33
N ARG A 165 -22.77 1.58 -17.89
CA ARG A 165 -22.74 2.24 -19.23
C ARG A 165 -22.02 3.57 -19.12
N GLU A 166 -21.20 3.89 -20.11
CA GLU A 166 -20.39 5.11 -20.15
C GLU A 166 -21.24 6.37 -19.93
N GLU A 167 -22.40 6.45 -20.58
CA GLU A 167 -23.35 7.57 -20.45
C GLU A 167 -23.84 7.83 -19.03
N LYS A 168 -23.80 6.82 -18.14
CA LYS A 168 -24.26 6.91 -16.74
C LYS A 168 -23.15 7.27 -15.75
N ILE A 169 -21.88 7.29 -16.17
CA ILE A 169 -20.74 7.48 -15.25
C ILE A 169 -20.82 8.83 -14.53
N VAL A 170 -21.22 9.90 -15.21
CA VAL A 170 -21.32 11.24 -14.61
C VAL A 170 -22.39 11.29 -13.52
N ASP A 171 -23.53 10.67 -13.77
CA ASP A 171 -24.64 10.64 -12.80
C ASP A 171 -24.31 9.69 -11.62
N PHE A 172 -23.65 8.58 -11.91
CA PHE A 172 -23.11 7.69 -10.87
C PHE A 172 -22.12 8.43 -9.97
N HIS A 173 -21.18 9.20 -10.52
CA HIS A 173 -20.22 9.99 -9.73
C HIS A 173 -20.96 10.91 -8.73
N LYS A 174 -21.97 11.67 -9.21
CA LYS A 174 -22.75 12.58 -8.35
C LYS A 174 -23.52 11.82 -7.27
N ALA A 175 -24.18 10.72 -7.63
CA ALA A 175 -24.96 9.90 -6.71
C ALA A 175 -24.07 9.25 -5.64
N PHE A 176 -22.93 8.69 -6.06
CA PHE A 176 -21.96 8.05 -5.17
C PHE A 176 -21.35 9.06 -4.19
N GLU A 177 -20.90 10.22 -4.66
CA GLU A 177 -20.38 11.29 -3.79
C GLU A 177 -21.43 11.75 -2.78
N THR A 178 -22.70 11.92 -3.20
CA THR A 178 -23.81 12.30 -2.32
C THR A 178 -24.02 11.23 -1.24
N GLN A 179 -23.97 9.96 -1.62
CA GLN A 179 -24.12 8.85 -0.70
C GLN A 179 -22.97 8.78 0.32
N ILE A 180 -21.73 8.92 -0.13
CA ILE A 180 -20.57 8.95 0.77
C ILE A 180 -20.64 10.15 1.72
N ARG A 181 -21.08 11.32 1.25
CA ARG A 181 -21.29 12.50 2.13
C ARG A 181 -22.34 12.25 3.22
N ARG A 182 -23.35 11.45 2.91
CA ARG A 182 -24.45 11.13 3.85
C ARG A 182 -24.03 10.09 4.89
N THR A 183 -23.21 9.12 4.51
CA THR A 183 -22.93 7.93 5.34
C THR A 183 -21.56 7.94 6.01
N ALA A 184 -20.55 8.57 5.39
CA ALA A 184 -19.20 8.62 5.95
C ALA A 184 -19.11 9.69 7.05
N SER A 185 -18.67 9.29 8.24
CA SER A 185 -18.28 10.26 9.26
C SER A 185 -17.04 11.02 8.84
N PRO A 186 -16.82 12.26 9.27
CA PRO A 186 -15.56 12.96 9.02
C PRO A 186 -14.33 12.15 9.47
N ASP A 187 -14.43 11.47 10.61
CA ASP A 187 -13.33 10.70 11.20
C ASP A 187 -12.93 9.49 10.35
N SER A 188 -13.88 8.87 9.63
CA SER A 188 -13.58 7.74 8.75
C SER A 188 -12.76 8.12 7.50
N LEU A 189 -12.55 9.42 7.26
CA LEU A 189 -11.74 9.97 6.17
C LEU A 189 -10.39 10.51 6.66
N ILE A 190 -10.10 10.40 7.95
CA ILE A 190 -8.82 10.80 8.56
C ILE A 190 -7.96 9.55 8.65
N PRO A 191 -6.72 9.57 8.08
CA PRO A 191 -5.79 8.46 8.29
C PRO A 191 -5.53 8.26 9.78
N ALA A 192 -5.66 7.04 10.28
CA ALA A 192 -5.35 6.69 11.65
C ALA A 192 -4.38 5.51 11.68
N LEU A 193 -3.37 5.59 12.54
CA LEU A 193 -2.49 4.48 12.87
C LEU A 193 -2.90 3.91 14.23
N ARG A 194 -3.08 2.59 14.28
CA ARG A 194 -3.31 1.91 15.54
C ARG A 194 -1.96 1.70 16.22
N ILE A 195 -1.76 2.34 17.36
CA ILE A 195 -0.57 2.21 18.18
C ILE A 195 -0.79 1.08 19.18
N ASP A 196 0.17 0.16 19.30
CA ASP A 196 0.10 -0.97 20.23
C ASP A 196 0.65 -0.58 21.62
N GLY A 197 1.57 0.39 21.68
CA GLY A 197 2.08 0.91 22.94
C GLY A 197 3.04 2.08 22.78
N GLU A 198 3.28 2.78 23.89
CA GLU A 198 4.37 3.75 24.00
C GLU A 198 5.66 3.01 24.33
N LEU A 199 6.76 3.38 23.66
CA LEU A 199 8.06 2.74 23.84
C LEU A 199 9.19 3.78 23.76
N ASP A 200 9.66 4.20 24.91
CA ASP A 200 10.83 5.06 25.01
C ASP A 200 12.11 4.31 24.61
N PHE A 201 13.06 5.02 24.01
CA PHE A 201 14.33 4.42 23.58
C PHE A 201 15.08 3.75 24.73
N ALA A 202 14.94 4.27 25.96
CA ALA A 202 15.55 3.69 27.16
C ALA A 202 15.10 2.24 27.41
N ALA A 203 13.85 1.90 27.07
CA ALA A 203 13.27 0.58 27.26
C ALA A 203 13.57 -0.40 26.11
N ILE A 204 14.11 0.08 24.98
CA ILE A 204 14.48 -0.81 23.86
C ILE A 204 15.71 -1.64 24.27
N SER A 205 15.57 -2.94 24.26
CA SER A 205 16.66 -3.92 24.48
C SER A 205 16.72 -4.94 23.36
N ASP A 206 17.80 -5.70 23.31
CA ASP A 206 17.98 -6.79 22.34
C ASP A 206 16.95 -7.90 22.60
N GLU A 207 16.67 -8.19 23.86
CA GLU A 207 15.68 -9.19 24.29
C GLU A 207 14.28 -8.81 23.80
N LEU A 208 13.87 -7.54 23.92
CA LEU A 208 12.58 -7.07 23.40
C LEU A 208 12.46 -7.31 21.91
N ILE A 209 13.52 -7.05 21.13
CA ILE A 209 13.47 -7.26 19.67
C ILE A 209 13.40 -8.75 19.34
N ASP A 210 14.11 -9.60 20.09
CA ASP A 210 14.04 -11.05 19.91
C ASP A 210 12.65 -11.59 20.27
N GLU A 211 11.98 -11.06 21.30
CA GLU A 211 10.60 -11.39 21.66
C GLU A 211 9.60 -10.95 20.57
N LEU A 212 9.77 -9.76 20.00
CA LEU A 212 8.96 -9.30 18.87
C LEU A 212 9.09 -10.22 17.65
N GLU A 213 10.28 -10.75 17.39
CA GLU A 213 10.48 -11.71 16.29
C GLU A 213 9.72 -13.05 16.53
N LEU A 214 9.43 -13.44 17.78
CA LEU A 214 8.62 -14.63 18.06
C LEU A 214 7.16 -14.48 17.62
N LEU A 215 6.68 -13.25 17.45
CA LEU A 215 5.32 -12.99 16.94
C LEU A 215 5.20 -13.21 15.42
N MET A 216 6.31 -13.36 14.70
CA MET A 216 6.28 -13.58 13.25
C MET A 216 5.68 -14.94 12.87
N PRO A 217 5.06 -15.09 11.67
CA PRO A 217 5.03 -14.11 10.57
C PRO A 217 3.94 -13.05 10.73
N PHE A 218 4.28 -11.80 10.43
CA PHE A 218 3.31 -10.71 10.40
C PHE A 218 2.47 -10.72 9.12
N GLY A 219 1.24 -10.19 9.19
CA GLY A 219 0.29 -10.13 8.08
C GLY A 219 -1.02 -9.46 8.48
N THR A 220 -2.09 -9.67 7.70
CA THR A 220 -3.38 -8.97 7.88
C THR A 220 -3.99 -9.19 9.27
N GLU A 221 -4.03 -10.43 9.76
CA GLU A 221 -4.62 -10.79 11.06
C GLU A 221 -3.59 -10.78 12.22
N ASN A 222 -2.33 -10.53 11.90
CA ASN A 222 -1.23 -10.41 12.86
C ASN A 222 -0.33 -9.25 12.41
N PRO A 223 -0.75 -7.99 12.57
CA PRO A 223 0.04 -6.83 12.16
C PRO A 223 1.32 -6.71 12.98
N GLU A 224 2.37 -6.21 12.35
CA GLU A 224 3.62 -5.90 13.06
C GLU A 224 3.36 -4.76 14.07
N PRO A 225 3.78 -4.89 15.34
CA PRO A 225 3.53 -3.90 16.38
C PRO A 225 4.06 -2.51 16.01
N LEU A 226 3.24 -1.49 16.27
CA LEU A 226 3.57 -0.08 16.11
C LEU A 226 3.73 0.57 17.48
N PHE A 227 4.85 1.26 17.66
CA PHE A 227 5.19 1.96 18.88
C PHE A 227 5.20 3.47 18.68
N LEU A 228 4.83 4.20 19.74
CA LEU A 228 4.90 5.65 19.81
C LEU A 228 6.04 6.07 20.74
N ALA A 229 6.88 7.00 20.30
CA ALA A 229 7.84 7.68 21.17
C ALA A 229 7.78 9.20 20.97
N GLY A 230 8.03 9.95 22.03
CA GLY A 230 8.03 11.41 21.99
C GLY A 230 9.42 12.02 22.12
N ASN A 231 9.54 13.30 21.75
CA ASN A 231 10.77 14.11 21.92
C ASN A 231 12.01 13.50 21.25
N ILE A 232 11.89 13.13 19.99
CA ILE A 232 12.95 12.47 19.22
C ILE A 232 13.79 13.51 18.47
N LYS A 233 15.10 13.48 18.69
CA LYS A 233 16.07 14.33 17.99
C LYS A 233 16.73 13.56 16.83
N VAL A 234 16.79 14.16 15.66
CA VAL A 234 17.54 13.64 14.53
C VAL A 234 19.01 14.09 14.67
N ILE A 235 19.90 13.15 15.00
CA ILE A 235 21.33 13.41 15.19
C ILE A 235 22.03 13.48 13.83
N THR A 236 21.75 12.52 12.96
CA THR A 236 22.23 12.50 11.57
C THR A 236 21.10 12.13 10.62
N SER A 237 21.17 12.66 9.40
CA SER A 237 20.17 12.39 8.37
C SER A 237 20.82 12.36 6.98
N LYS A 238 20.47 11.38 6.18
CA LYS A 238 20.92 11.26 4.78
C LYS A 238 19.81 10.66 3.93
N ILE A 239 19.56 11.24 2.77
CA ILE A 239 18.69 10.64 1.76
C ILE A 239 19.44 9.52 1.06
N VAL A 240 18.81 8.36 0.97
CA VAL A 240 19.31 7.16 0.27
C VAL A 240 18.30 6.73 -0.80
N GLY A 241 18.79 6.26 -1.91
CA GLY A 241 17.94 6.00 -3.07
C GLY A 241 17.32 7.31 -3.60
N LYS A 242 16.03 7.26 -3.95
CA LYS A 242 15.31 8.43 -4.50
C LYS A 242 14.56 9.24 -3.45
N SER A 243 14.06 8.57 -2.38
CA SER A 243 13.08 9.16 -1.45
C SER A 243 13.10 8.51 -0.06
N HIS A 244 14.13 7.76 0.30
CA HIS A 244 14.23 7.16 1.63
C HIS A 244 15.18 7.98 2.49
N ARG A 245 14.90 8.07 3.78
CA ARG A 245 15.70 8.83 4.73
C ARG A 245 16.33 7.89 5.75
N ARG A 246 17.66 7.80 5.75
CA ARG A 246 18.41 7.10 6.78
C ARG A 246 18.84 8.07 7.86
N MET A 247 18.64 7.71 9.11
CA MET A 247 18.87 8.59 10.27
C MET A 247 19.58 7.85 11.39
N ILE A 248 20.21 8.64 12.27
CA ILE A 248 20.46 8.25 13.66
C ILE A 248 19.54 9.13 14.49
N LEU A 249 18.67 8.51 15.25
CA LEU A 249 17.71 9.17 16.12
C LEU A 249 18.15 9.04 17.57
N GLY A 250 17.90 10.05 18.39
CA GLY A 250 18.21 10.07 19.80
C GLY A 250 17.03 10.52 20.63
N GLN A 251 16.84 9.89 21.79
CA GLN A 251 15.91 10.32 22.83
C GLN A 251 16.67 10.50 24.13
N ALA A 252 16.49 11.66 24.76
CA ALA A 252 17.09 11.96 26.05
C ALA A 252 16.34 11.21 27.17
N SER A 253 17.08 10.55 28.05
CA SER A 253 16.58 9.92 29.26
C SER A 253 17.48 10.32 30.43
N GLY A 254 17.02 11.28 31.20
CA GLY A 254 17.84 11.92 32.24
C GLY A 254 19.11 12.56 31.67
N TYR A 255 20.28 12.15 32.14
CA TYR A 255 21.60 12.64 31.71
C TYR A 255 22.18 11.90 30.50
N THR A 256 21.50 10.91 29.97
CA THR A 256 21.97 10.07 28.85
C THR A 256 21.08 10.24 27.65
N THR A 257 21.64 10.05 26.44
CA THR A 257 20.89 9.98 25.19
C THR A 257 21.08 8.60 24.60
N LYS A 258 20.00 7.83 24.50
CA LYS A 258 20.02 6.55 23.80
C LYS A 258 19.75 6.78 22.33
N THR A 259 20.50 6.12 21.46
CA THR A 259 20.45 6.37 20.02
C THR A 259 20.24 5.11 19.23
N PHE A 260 19.46 5.20 18.14
CA PHE A 260 19.21 4.08 17.24
C PHE A 260 19.32 4.49 15.77
N PRO A 261 19.85 3.62 14.92
CA PRO A 261 19.71 3.77 13.48
C PRO A 261 18.22 3.63 13.08
N ALA A 262 17.80 4.50 12.18
CA ALA A 262 16.43 4.51 11.70
C ALA A 262 16.38 4.67 10.17
N ILE A 263 15.30 4.14 9.59
CA ILE A 263 14.95 4.33 8.18
C ILE A 263 13.50 4.80 8.08
N GLN A 264 13.26 5.78 7.22
CA GLN A 264 11.93 6.23 6.83
C GLN A 264 11.80 6.09 5.32
N PHE A 265 10.80 5.34 4.87
CA PHE A 265 10.60 5.08 3.46
C PHE A 265 9.69 6.13 2.82
N ASN A 266 9.97 6.51 1.55
CA ASN A 266 9.15 7.41 0.74
C ASN A 266 8.80 8.75 1.42
N VAL A 267 9.81 9.37 1.99
CA VAL A 267 9.68 10.60 2.79
C VAL A 267 9.21 11.77 1.93
N PRO A 268 8.17 12.52 2.34
CA PRO A 268 7.84 13.81 1.75
C PRO A 268 9.02 14.79 1.84
N GLN A 269 9.17 15.68 0.85
CA GLN A 269 10.30 16.63 0.84
C GLN A 269 10.32 17.55 2.06
N GLU A 270 9.16 17.89 2.60
CA GLU A 270 8.99 18.69 3.80
C GLU A 270 9.53 18.00 5.05
N ASP A 271 9.27 16.69 5.20
CA ASP A 271 9.73 15.91 6.35
C ASP A 271 11.23 15.60 6.29
N ALA A 272 11.81 15.58 5.10
CA ALA A 272 13.24 15.31 4.93
C ALA A 272 14.17 16.31 5.65
N LYS A 273 13.65 17.50 5.99
CA LYS A 273 14.38 18.58 6.64
C LYS A 273 14.09 18.72 8.15
N LYS A 274 13.15 17.95 8.70
CA LYS A 274 12.85 17.98 10.14
C LYS A 274 14.02 17.39 10.94
N PHE A 275 14.43 18.08 12.01
CA PHE A 275 15.50 17.64 12.91
C PHE A 275 15.00 17.29 14.30
N HIS A 276 13.71 17.42 14.54
CA HIS A 276 13.02 17.05 15.75
C HIS A 276 11.66 16.50 15.41
N PHE A 277 11.20 15.51 16.16
CA PHE A 277 9.86 14.95 16.10
C PHE A 277 9.26 15.04 17.50
N ASP A 278 8.14 15.74 17.63
CA ASP A 278 7.38 15.79 18.88
C ASP A 278 6.80 14.42 19.20
N GLN A 279 6.33 13.73 18.16
CA GLN A 279 5.88 12.33 18.20
C GLN A 279 6.39 11.57 16.99
N MET A 280 6.73 10.31 17.19
CA MET A 280 7.18 9.40 16.14
C MET A 280 6.54 8.03 16.33
N VAL A 281 5.93 7.53 15.26
CA VAL A 281 5.42 6.16 15.18
C VAL A 281 6.42 5.30 14.43
N PHE A 282 6.79 4.16 14.99
CA PHE A 282 7.82 3.30 14.42
C PHE A 282 7.57 1.82 14.70
N ARG A 283 8.18 0.96 13.88
CA ARG A 283 8.39 -0.48 14.15
C ARG A 283 9.82 -0.67 14.61
N LEU A 284 10.00 -1.68 15.44
CA LEU A 284 11.30 -2.06 15.98
C LEU A 284 11.69 -3.44 15.45
N GLN A 285 12.84 -3.52 14.76
CA GLN A 285 13.28 -4.77 14.14
C GLN A 285 14.79 -4.93 14.13
N TRP A 286 15.25 -6.14 13.87
CA TRP A 286 16.64 -6.40 13.55
C TRP A 286 16.94 -6.07 12.08
N ASN A 287 17.92 -5.22 11.86
CA ASN A 287 18.57 -5.09 10.55
C ASN A 287 19.74 -6.07 10.47
N ARG A 288 19.61 -7.03 9.55
CA ARG A 288 20.64 -8.04 9.27
C ARG A 288 21.31 -7.71 7.94
N TRP A 289 22.50 -7.13 8.01
CA TRP A 289 23.26 -6.73 6.85
C TRP A 289 24.73 -7.13 6.98
N ASN A 290 25.31 -7.79 5.96
CA ASN A 290 26.71 -8.25 5.94
C ASN A 290 27.11 -9.03 7.21
N GLY A 291 26.27 -9.94 7.66
CA GLY A 291 26.52 -10.77 8.85
C GLY A 291 26.39 -10.01 10.19
N LYS A 292 26.10 -8.73 10.18
CA LYS A 292 25.84 -7.94 11.40
C LYS A 292 24.35 -7.87 11.70
N LYS A 293 24.01 -8.00 12.98
CA LYS A 293 22.66 -7.83 13.55
C LYS A 293 22.65 -6.52 14.35
N THR A 294 21.82 -5.56 13.99
CA THR A 294 21.70 -4.25 14.66
C THR A 294 20.25 -3.85 14.82
N ALA A 295 19.87 -3.34 15.99
CA ALA A 295 18.54 -2.78 16.20
C ALA A 295 18.30 -1.61 15.24
N GLN A 296 17.13 -1.57 14.61
CA GLN A 296 16.73 -0.53 13.66
C GLN A 296 15.28 -0.13 13.87
N LEU A 297 15.03 1.17 13.84
CA LEU A 297 13.69 1.73 13.83
C LEU A 297 13.23 1.93 12.38
N VAL A 298 12.05 1.45 12.04
CA VAL A 298 11.38 1.78 10.76
C VAL A 298 10.32 2.81 11.07
N VAL A 299 10.56 4.05 10.65
CA VAL A 299 9.68 5.18 10.94
C VAL A 299 8.50 5.15 9.98
N GLU A 300 7.29 5.11 10.54
CA GLU A 300 6.03 5.09 9.80
C GLU A 300 5.42 6.48 9.66
N ASP A 301 5.41 7.26 10.77
CA ASP A 301 4.86 8.62 10.78
C ASP A 301 5.57 9.50 11.80
N VAL A 302 5.54 10.81 11.60
CA VAL A 302 6.19 11.82 12.46
C VAL A 302 5.37 13.11 12.54
N GLN A 303 5.31 13.69 13.72
CA GLN A 303 4.74 15.01 13.99
C GLN A 303 5.78 15.98 14.53
#